data_2599c4e32cb92260fe4a20bf23102148
#
_entry.id   2599c4e32cb92260fe4a20bf23102148
#
_cell.length_a   1.000
_cell.length_b   1.000
_cell.length_c   1.000
_cell.angle_alpha   90.00
_cell.angle_beta   90.00
_cell.angle_gamma   90.00
#
_symmetry.space_group_name_H-M   'P 1'
#
loop_
_entity.id
_entity.type
_entity.pdbx_description
1 polymer ?
#
loop_
_entity_poly.entity_id
_entity_poly.type
_entity_poly.pdbx_seq_one_letter_code
_entity_poly.pdbx_strand_id
1 'polypeptide(L)'
;MKPSLHVGNTADVHMLVTEDMCPAFDGIVVHQVYSTWSMAHHMELAARKVLAPHLEEHEEGIGGHLSVDHLAPAAVGATVRIHAEAIELNGDQLTCEVTAWEGATLLGRGQQVQRVLPKEVLKRIIDRAARRSDEKGRDGT
;
A
#
# COMPACT_ATOMS: atom_id res chain seq x y z
N MET A 1 6.77 16.15 -8.17
CA MET A 1 5.78 16.25 -7.06
C MET A 1 5.46 17.71 -6.81
N LYS A 2 4.20 17.98 -6.53
CA LYS A 2 3.77 19.36 -6.25
C LYS A 2 4.34 19.84 -4.92
N PRO A 3 4.58 21.16 -4.77
CA PRO A 3 5.08 21.73 -3.51
C PRO A 3 4.15 21.53 -2.31
N SER A 4 2.89 21.18 -2.56
CA SER A 4 1.91 20.88 -1.51
C SER A 4 2.19 19.58 -0.75
N LEU A 5 3.04 18.70 -1.29
CA LEU A 5 3.47 17.49 -0.59
C LEU A 5 4.54 17.85 0.44
N HIS A 6 4.27 17.54 1.70
CA HIS A 6 5.22 17.79 2.78
C HIS A 6 5.02 16.78 3.91
N VAL A 7 6.04 16.63 4.73
CA VAL A 7 5.96 15.86 5.96
C VAL A 7 4.80 16.39 6.81
N GLY A 8 3.98 15.46 7.33
CA GLY A 8 2.75 15.79 8.06
C GLY A 8 1.48 15.66 7.24
N ASN A 9 1.53 15.54 5.91
CA ASN A 9 0.36 15.23 5.11
C ASN A 9 -0.20 13.86 5.53
N THR A 10 -1.52 13.75 5.62
CA THR A 10 -2.20 12.54 6.07
C THR A 10 -3.31 12.12 5.13
N ALA A 11 -3.72 10.87 5.23
CA ALA A 11 -4.93 10.35 4.60
C ALA A 11 -5.49 9.23 5.46
N ASP A 12 -6.81 9.08 5.44
CA ASP A 12 -7.51 8.01 6.14
C ASP A 12 -8.37 7.22 5.16
N VAL A 13 -8.44 5.91 5.39
CA VAL A 13 -9.32 5.00 4.67
C VAL A 13 -10.14 4.24 5.70
N HIS A 14 -11.45 4.13 5.47
CA HIS A 14 -12.36 3.39 6.34
C HIS A 14 -12.95 2.23 5.57
N MET A 15 -13.08 1.08 6.22
CA MET A 15 -13.69 -0.08 5.59
C MET A 15 -14.36 -0.99 6.61
N LEU A 16 -15.36 -1.72 6.13
CA LEU A 16 -15.99 -2.79 6.86
C LEU A 16 -15.24 -4.09 6.54
N VAL A 17 -14.85 -4.84 7.56
CA VAL A 17 -14.24 -6.15 7.36
C VAL A 17 -15.27 -7.13 6.82
N THR A 18 -15.04 -7.66 5.63
CA THR A 18 -15.90 -8.62 4.96
C THR A 18 -15.24 -10.01 4.92
N GLU A 19 -16.00 -11.03 4.55
CA GLU A 19 -15.50 -12.41 4.52
C GLU A 19 -14.34 -12.60 3.54
N ASP A 20 -14.33 -11.88 2.44
CA ASP A 20 -13.24 -11.94 1.45
C ASP A 20 -11.94 -11.30 1.93
N MET A 21 -11.95 -10.61 3.08
CA MET A 21 -10.76 -10.07 3.74
C MET A 21 -10.16 -11.02 4.78
N CYS A 22 -10.77 -12.19 4.97
CA CYS A 22 -10.29 -13.19 5.92
C CYS A 22 -9.09 -13.96 5.37
N PRO A 23 -8.18 -14.45 6.25
CA PRO A 23 -7.09 -15.30 5.79
C PRO A 23 -7.63 -16.61 5.21
N ALA A 24 -7.28 -16.87 3.95
CA ALA A 24 -7.67 -18.06 3.22
C ALA A 24 -6.43 -18.66 2.55
N PHE A 25 -6.28 -19.96 2.63
CA PHE A 25 -5.18 -20.69 2.00
C PHE A 25 -5.78 -21.84 1.18
N ASP A 26 -5.38 -21.90 -0.10
CA ASP A 26 -5.92 -22.88 -1.05
C ASP A 26 -7.48 -22.86 -1.09
N GLY A 27 -8.05 -21.65 -1.02
CA GLY A 27 -9.50 -21.46 -1.08
C GLY A 27 -10.24 -21.73 0.23
N ILE A 28 -9.53 -22.03 1.32
CA ILE A 28 -10.13 -22.36 2.61
C ILE A 28 -9.86 -21.23 3.61
N VAL A 29 -10.93 -20.63 4.12
CA VAL A 29 -10.84 -19.61 5.18
C VAL A 29 -10.46 -20.28 6.49
N VAL A 30 -9.37 -19.83 7.11
CA VAL A 30 -8.86 -20.43 8.36
C VAL A 30 -9.30 -19.66 9.61
N HIS A 31 -9.55 -18.36 9.48
CA HIS A 31 -10.02 -17.51 10.59
C HIS A 31 -11.01 -16.47 10.08
N GLN A 32 -12.04 -16.16 10.87
CA GLN A 32 -13.05 -15.15 10.54
C GLN A 32 -12.61 -13.76 11.02
N VAL A 33 -11.42 -13.35 10.62
CA VAL A 33 -10.82 -12.08 11.01
C VAL A 33 -10.17 -11.41 9.80
N TYR A 34 -9.93 -10.12 9.95
CA TYR A 34 -9.19 -9.29 8.98
C TYR A 34 -7.78 -9.84 8.77
N SER A 35 -7.43 -10.20 7.56
CA SER A 35 -6.13 -10.81 7.26
C SER A 35 -5.00 -9.79 7.22
N THR A 36 -3.78 -10.27 7.44
CA THR A 36 -2.59 -9.43 7.33
C THR A 36 -2.41 -8.88 5.92
N TRP A 37 -2.69 -9.68 4.88
CA TRP A 37 -2.56 -9.16 3.50
C TRP A 37 -3.64 -8.15 3.15
N SER A 38 -4.87 -8.25 3.69
CA SER A 38 -5.88 -7.22 3.50
C SER A 38 -5.46 -5.92 4.18
N MET A 39 -4.91 -6.02 5.40
CA MET A 39 -4.35 -4.87 6.10
C MET A 39 -3.23 -4.22 5.28
N ALA A 40 -2.31 -5.02 4.74
CA ALA A 40 -1.22 -4.55 3.88
C ALA A 40 -1.74 -3.79 2.66
N HIS A 41 -2.74 -4.34 1.98
CA HIS A 41 -3.39 -3.71 0.84
C HIS A 41 -3.97 -2.34 1.20
N HIS A 42 -4.69 -2.27 2.31
CA HIS A 42 -5.34 -1.03 2.74
C HIS A 42 -4.32 0.00 3.26
N MET A 43 -3.21 -0.45 3.84
CA MET A 43 -2.10 0.43 4.21
C MET A 43 -1.45 1.05 2.98
N GLU A 44 -1.24 0.28 1.92
CA GLU A 44 -0.74 0.83 0.64
C GLU A 44 -1.73 1.82 0.04
N LEU A 45 -3.03 1.51 0.10
CA LEU A 45 -4.07 2.41 -0.40
C LEU A 45 -4.05 3.75 0.35
N ALA A 46 -3.96 3.73 1.68
CA ALA A 46 -3.90 4.95 2.48
C ALA A 46 -2.64 5.78 2.18
N ALA A 47 -1.48 5.14 2.08
CA ALA A 47 -0.23 5.80 1.70
C ALA A 47 -0.31 6.38 0.28
N ARG A 48 -0.93 5.66 -0.66
CA ARG A 48 -1.19 6.16 -2.01
C ARG A 48 -2.03 7.44 -1.98
N LYS A 49 -3.03 7.49 -1.11
CA LYS A 49 -3.90 8.67 -0.96
C LYS A 49 -3.18 9.88 -0.35
N VAL A 50 -2.11 9.67 0.39
CA VAL A 50 -1.23 10.77 0.82
C VAL A 50 -0.52 11.38 -0.39
N LEU A 51 -0.02 10.55 -1.29
CA LEU A 51 0.78 11.00 -2.43
C LEU A 51 -0.05 11.51 -3.61
N ALA A 52 -1.11 10.80 -3.97
CA ALA A 52 -1.82 11.00 -5.24
C ALA A 52 -2.24 12.45 -5.53
N PRO A 53 -2.76 13.24 -4.55
CA PRO A 53 -3.16 14.62 -4.81
C PRO A 53 -1.98 15.55 -5.17
N HIS A 54 -0.75 15.12 -4.91
CA HIS A 54 0.46 15.93 -5.06
C HIS A 54 1.34 15.49 -6.23
N LEU A 55 0.85 14.56 -7.05
CA LEU A 55 1.53 14.16 -8.28
C LEU A 55 1.27 15.19 -9.38
N GLU A 56 2.31 15.54 -10.11
CA GLU A 56 2.16 16.27 -11.37
C GLU A 56 1.58 15.33 -12.44
N GLU A 57 1.00 15.90 -13.50
CA GLU A 57 0.32 15.13 -14.53
C GLU A 57 1.22 14.10 -15.21
N HIS A 58 2.51 14.38 -15.34
CA HIS A 58 3.49 13.49 -15.98
C HIS A 58 4.13 12.49 -15.02
N GLU A 59 3.77 12.54 -13.74
CA GLU A 59 4.37 11.71 -12.69
C GLU A 59 3.46 10.56 -12.27
N GLU A 60 4.09 9.50 -11.77
CA GLU A 60 3.40 8.36 -11.16
C GLU A 60 4.18 7.85 -9.96
N GLY A 61 3.45 7.37 -8.96
CA GLY A 61 4.03 6.73 -7.80
C GLY A 61 4.08 5.22 -7.96
N ILE A 62 5.14 4.61 -7.44
CA ILE A 62 5.29 3.16 -7.41
C ILE A 62 5.72 2.73 -6.01
N GLY A 63 5.06 1.70 -5.46
CA GLY A 63 5.42 1.14 -4.16
C GLY A 63 6.74 0.41 -4.22
N GLY A 64 7.61 0.64 -3.24
CA GLY A 64 8.93 0.03 -3.15
C GLY A 64 9.17 -0.77 -1.89
N HIS A 65 8.42 -0.50 -0.82
CA HIS A 65 8.57 -1.19 0.45
C HIS A 65 7.31 -1.06 1.29
N LEU A 66 6.99 -2.13 2.01
CA LEU A 66 5.92 -2.14 3.01
C LEU A 66 6.31 -3.07 4.16
N SER A 67 6.21 -2.58 5.37
CA SER A 67 6.28 -3.42 6.58
C SER A 67 4.94 -3.40 7.28
N VAL A 68 4.56 -4.53 7.89
CA VAL A 68 3.31 -4.69 8.64
C VAL A 68 3.57 -5.51 9.88
N ASP A 69 3.26 -4.92 11.03
CA ASP A 69 3.13 -5.65 12.29
C ASP A 69 1.64 -5.74 12.61
N HIS A 70 1.08 -6.93 12.54
CA HIS A 70 -0.33 -7.19 12.84
C HIS A 70 -0.46 -7.52 14.34
N LEU A 71 -0.95 -6.58 15.12
CA LEU A 71 -0.87 -6.63 16.60
C LEU A 71 -2.14 -7.17 17.25
N ALA A 72 -3.30 -6.98 16.62
CA ALA A 72 -4.58 -7.43 17.16
C ALA A 72 -5.55 -7.78 16.03
N PRO A 73 -6.43 -8.78 16.22
CA PRO A 73 -7.40 -9.15 15.21
C PRO A 73 -8.60 -8.21 15.20
N ALA A 74 -9.24 -8.10 14.03
CA ALA A 74 -10.57 -7.49 13.89
C ALA A 74 -11.51 -8.52 13.28
N ALA A 75 -12.70 -8.67 13.85
CA ALA A 75 -13.68 -9.64 13.38
C ALA A 75 -14.36 -9.16 12.09
N VAL A 76 -14.92 -10.10 11.33
CA VAL A 76 -15.84 -9.77 10.24
C VAL A 76 -16.99 -8.91 10.79
N GLY A 77 -17.29 -7.81 10.10
CA GLY A 77 -18.27 -6.82 10.54
C GLY A 77 -17.71 -5.63 11.31
N ALA A 78 -16.44 -5.70 11.72
CA ALA A 78 -15.77 -4.57 12.35
C ALA A 78 -15.48 -3.47 11.33
N THR A 79 -15.48 -2.21 11.79
CA THR A 79 -15.04 -1.07 10.98
C THR A 79 -13.59 -0.78 11.31
N VAL A 80 -12.74 -0.77 10.29
CA VAL A 80 -11.31 -0.50 10.40
C VAL A 80 -11.00 0.85 9.78
N ARG A 81 -10.21 1.65 10.49
CA ARG A 81 -9.65 2.90 9.98
C ARG A 81 -8.16 2.74 9.77
N ILE A 82 -7.71 2.98 8.56
CA ILE A 82 -6.29 3.03 8.23
C ILE A 82 -5.88 4.48 8.14
N HIS A 83 -4.84 4.87 8.88
CA HIS A 83 -4.28 6.20 8.87
C HIS A 83 -2.87 6.17 8.30
N ALA A 84 -2.59 7.05 7.35
CA ALA A 84 -1.25 7.21 6.79
C ALA A 84 -0.77 8.65 7.00
N GLU A 85 0.50 8.80 7.37
CA GLU A 85 1.14 10.09 7.55
C GLU A 85 2.49 10.11 6.86
N ALA A 86 2.75 11.14 6.07
CA ALA A 86 4.05 11.37 5.48
C ALA A 86 5.06 11.73 6.59
N ILE A 87 6.08 10.91 6.79
CA ILE A 87 7.09 11.11 7.83
C ILE A 87 8.45 11.49 7.26
N GLU A 88 8.72 11.18 6.01
CA GLU A 88 9.98 11.51 5.37
C GLU A 88 9.78 11.73 3.88
N LEU A 89 10.38 12.76 3.35
CA LEU A 89 10.42 13.05 1.92
C LEU A 89 11.87 13.26 1.53
N ASN A 90 12.44 12.32 0.79
CA ASN A 90 13.85 12.30 0.42
C ASN A 90 13.98 12.13 -1.09
N GLY A 91 14.23 13.25 -1.81
CA GLY A 91 14.29 13.23 -3.26
C GLY A 91 12.95 12.82 -3.85
N ASP A 92 12.94 11.73 -4.60
CA ASP A 92 11.75 11.17 -5.23
C ASP A 92 11.03 10.10 -4.36
N GLN A 93 11.48 9.91 -3.12
CA GLN A 93 10.91 8.90 -2.23
C GLN A 93 10.07 9.53 -1.13
N LEU A 94 8.88 8.99 -0.92
CA LEU A 94 7.99 9.33 0.18
C LEU A 94 7.86 8.12 1.11
N THR A 95 8.14 8.32 2.39
CA THR A 95 7.88 7.33 3.42
C THR A 95 6.68 7.77 4.26
N CYS A 96 5.71 6.88 4.38
CA CYS A 96 4.54 7.07 5.25
C CYS A 96 4.60 6.08 6.42
N GLU A 97 4.27 6.56 7.60
CA GLU A 97 3.86 5.68 8.70
C GLU A 97 2.39 5.33 8.50
N VAL A 98 2.06 4.06 8.65
CA VAL A 98 0.69 3.57 8.47
C VAL A 98 0.25 2.82 9.71
N THR A 99 -0.98 3.09 10.15
CA THR A 99 -1.59 2.45 11.33
C THR A 99 -3.00 2.02 11.01
N ALA A 100 -3.41 0.90 11.60
CA ALA A 100 -4.76 0.34 11.45
C ALA A 100 -5.44 0.29 12.82
N TRP A 101 -6.69 0.72 12.87
CA TRP A 101 -7.44 0.92 14.11
C TRP A 101 -8.85 0.35 14.01
N GLU A 102 -9.32 -0.23 15.09
CA GLU A 102 -10.73 -0.45 15.35
C GLU A 102 -11.08 0.37 16.59
N GLY A 103 -11.78 1.51 16.42
CA GLY A 103 -11.97 2.45 17.51
C GLY A 103 -10.62 2.90 18.09
N ALA A 104 -10.43 2.70 19.39
CA ALA A 104 -9.19 3.02 20.10
C ALA A 104 -8.17 1.88 20.11
N THR A 105 -8.50 0.73 19.52
CA THR A 105 -7.61 -0.44 19.49
C THR A 105 -6.69 -0.38 18.29
N LEU A 106 -5.37 -0.38 18.52
CA LEU A 106 -4.38 -0.47 17.46
C LEU A 106 -4.30 -1.91 16.97
N LEU A 107 -4.68 -2.11 15.69
CA LEU A 107 -4.66 -3.43 15.06
C LEU A 107 -3.32 -3.75 14.40
N GLY A 108 -2.65 -2.73 13.90
CA GLY A 108 -1.38 -2.92 13.22
C GLY A 108 -0.70 -1.61 12.91
N ARG A 109 0.58 -1.71 12.57
CA ARG A 109 1.40 -0.55 12.16
C ARG A 109 2.50 -0.98 11.23
N GLY A 110 3.04 -0.02 10.49
CA GLY A 110 4.17 -0.26 9.61
C GLY A 110 4.59 1.00 8.88
N GLN A 111 5.43 0.81 7.88
CA GLN A 111 5.87 1.89 7.01
C GLN A 111 5.72 1.47 5.56
N GLN A 112 5.38 2.42 4.70
CA GLN A 112 5.29 2.22 3.27
C GLN A 112 6.14 3.27 2.57
N VAL A 113 6.94 2.84 1.60
CA VAL A 113 7.79 3.71 0.80
C VAL A 113 7.30 3.71 -0.64
N GLN A 114 7.13 4.89 -1.21
CA GLN A 114 6.78 5.10 -2.61
C GLN A 114 7.87 5.93 -3.29
N ARG A 115 8.15 5.60 -4.56
CA ARG A 115 8.97 6.44 -5.42
C ARG A 115 8.11 7.09 -6.48
N VAL A 116 8.47 8.32 -6.81
CA VAL A 116 7.80 9.08 -7.86
C VAL A 116 8.70 9.12 -9.08
N LEU A 117 8.18 8.70 -10.20
CA LEU A 117 8.90 8.66 -11.48
C LEU A 117 8.07 9.36 -12.56
N PRO A 118 8.73 9.94 -13.58
CA PRO A 118 8.00 10.32 -14.79
C PRO A 118 7.33 9.09 -15.41
N LYS A 119 6.11 9.23 -15.88
CA LYS A 119 5.34 8.12 -16.49
C LYS A 119 6.11 7.44 -17.61
N GLU A 120 6.85 8.21 -18.40
CA GLU A 120 7.67 7.67 -19.50
C GLU A 120 8.78 6.76 -18.99
N VAL A 121 9.42 7.11 -17.86
CA VAL A 121 10.46 6.29 -17.25
C VAL A 121 9.86 4.99 -16.73
N LEU A 122 8.74 5.08 -16.04
CA LEU A 122 8.03 3.90 -15.53
C LEU A 122 7.61 2.97 -16.66
N LYS A 123 7.09 3.52 -17.75
CA LYS A 123 6.72 2.75 -18.95
C LYS A 123 7.92 1.97 -19.50
N ARG A 124 9.08 2.60 -19.62
CA ARG A 124 10.29 1.92 -20.08
C ARG A 124 10.73 0.78 -19.16
N ILE A 125 10.59 0.97 -17.85
CA ILE A 125 10.91 -0.06 -16.85
C ILE A 125 9.96 -1.25 -17.00
N ILE A 126 8.67 -0.98 -17.17
CA ILE A 126 7.64 -2.02 -17.37
C ILE A 126 7.87 -2.76 -18.69
N ASP A 127 8.14 -2.04 -19.77
CA ASP A 127 8.41 -2.64 -21.08
C ASP A 127 9.64 -3.56 -21.02
N ARG A 128 10.68 -3.16 -20.30
CA ARG A 128 11.88 -3.98 -20.08
C ARG A 128 11.55 -5.25 -19.31
N ALA A 129 10.72 -5.15 -18.27
CA ALA A 129 10.27 -6.31 -17.50
C ALA A 129 9.45 -7.27 -18.37
N ALA A 130 8.58 -6.75 -19.24
CA ALA A 130 7.80 -7.56 -20.17
C ALA A 130 8.70 -8.29 -21.18
N ARG A 131 9.72 -7.62 -21.73
CA ARG A 131 10.71 -8.26 -22.62
C ARG A 131 11.48 -9.38 -21.93
N ARG A 132 11.88 -9.18 -20.68
CA ARG A 132 12.55 -10.21 -19.89
C ARG A 132 11.69 -11.47 -19.74
N SER A 133 10.39 -11.32 -19.53
CA SER A 133 9.45 -12.44 -19.47
C SER A 133 9.33 -13.16 -20.81
N ASP A 134 9.25 -12.41 -21.92
CA ASP A 134 9.21 -12.99 -23.28
C ASP A 134 10.47 -13.78 -23.60
N GLU A 135 11.65 -13.27 -23.25
CA GLU A 135 12.93 -13.97 -23.43
C GLU A 135 12.96 -15.28 -22.64
N LYS A 136 12.48 -15.30 -21.40
CA LYS A 136 12.36 -16.52 -20.59
C LYS A 136 11.43 -17.53 -21.26
N GLY A 137 10.29 -17.08 -21.79
CA GLY A 137 9.35 -17.95 -22.50
C GLY A 137 9.98 -18.59 -23.75
N ARG A 138 10.84 -17.89 -24.47
CA ARG A 138 11.55 -18.41 -25.65
C ARG A 138 12.56 -19.47 -25.27
N ASP A 139 13.24 -19.34 -24.13
CA ASP A 139 14.25 -20.26 -23.68
C ASP A 139 13.65 -21.52 -23.00
N GLY A 140 12.33 -21.61 -22.93
CA GLY A 140 11.64 -22.75 -22.33
C GLY A 140 11.77 -22.85 -20.82
N THR A 141 12.13 -21.74 -20.17
CA THR A 141 12.31 -21.67 -18.71
C THR A 141 11.31 -20.77 -18.05
#